data_9ffb8c7546bf4d1c629367fdce0ce60d
#
_entry.id   9ffb8c7546bf4d1c629367fdce0ce60d
#
_cell.length_a   1.000
_cell.length_b   1.000
_cell.length_c   1.000
_cell.angle_alpha   90.00
_cell.angle_beta   90.00
_cell.angle_gamma   90.00
#
_symmetry.space_group_name_H-M   'P 1'
#
loop_
_entity.id
_entity.type
_entity.pdbx_description
1 polymer ?
#
loop_
_entity_poly.entity_id
_entity_poly.type
_entity_poly.pdbx_seq_one_letter_code
_entity_poly.pdbx_strand_id
1 'polypeptide(L)'
;MISLGTQVLEQSLNLDFDLLITDLCPMDLLMQRIGREHRHERVRPHALEKAVCVILNGDAEHLEDGAKSIYGSYLLKRTALLLPDEVVLPKDIAILVQRTYDETEGRVQLPQEYEEYDSLRKKKIRKAQEYCLESPSSDRYDNTILGLLDDDPGRYSEAQARAAVRDTADSFEVLAVQDRGDGYALILSGEHRGMAIDMTRQPSMQEAEILEEQRIRLPGKLSMPCNYDENQNILVNEMEKKIPEWMNQPVLMDELIMVLDANADFRFGNDTLHYDTQKGLYWKEGQRDGERI
;
A
#
# COMPACT_ATOMS: atom_id res chain seq x y z
N MET A 1 22.49 -20.46 0.15
CA MET A 1 22.04 -19.05 0.01
C MET A 1 20.77 -18.92 0.80
N ILE A 2 20.64 -17.87 1.61
CA ILE A 2 19.40 -17.53 2.34
C ILE A 2 18.82 -16.31 1.63
N SER A 3 17.54 -16.36 1.28
CA SER A 3 16.80 -15.24 0.71
C SER A 3 15.72 -14.80 1.72
N LEU A 4 15.67 -13.53 2.02
CA LEU A 4 14.63 -12.92 2.84
C LEU A 4 13.81 -11.99 1.95
N GLY A 5 12.51 -12.07 2.02
CA GLY A 5 11.65 -11.23 1.21
C GLY A 5 10.24 -11.14 1.75
N THR A 6 9.51 -10.15 1.27
CA THR A 6 8.10 -9.90 1.54
C THR A 6 7.25 -10.44 0.38
N GLN A 7 6.09 -9.89 0.15
CA GLN A 7 5.18 -10.21 -0.96
C GLN A 7 5.83 -10.17 -2.37
N VAL A 8 6.97 -9.49 -2.52
CA VAL A 8 7.73 -9.46 -3.79
C VAL A 8 8.15 -10.86 -4.22
N LEU A 9 8.38 -11.79 -3.29
CA LEU A 9 8.74 -13.17 -3.60
C LEU A 9 7.57 -13.99 -4.18
N GLU A 10 6.34 -13.51 -4.07
CA GLU A 10 5.13 -14.14 -4.61
C GLU A 10 4.98 -13.87 -6.12
N GLN A 11 5.55 -12.74 -6.60
CA GLN A 11 5.34 -12.30 -7.98
C GLN A 11 6.40 -12.85 -8.93
N SER A 12 5.94 -13.55 -9.98
CA SER A 12 6.63 -13.84 -11.27
C SER A 12 8.12 -14.23 -11.25
N LEU A 13 8.73 -14.42 -10.08
CA LEU A 13 10.13 -14.82 -9.99
C LEU A 13 10.28 -16.33 -10.18
N ASN A 14 11.26 -16.74 -10.99
CA ASN A 14 11.59 -18.14 -11.16
C ASN A 14 12.53 -18.61 -10.04
N LEU A 15 11.99 -18.68 -8.82
CA LEU A 15 12.68 -19.11 -7.62
C LEU A 15 12.44 -20.59 -7.36
N ASP A 16 13.43 -21.25 -6.77
CA ASP A 16 13.38 -22.66 -6.37
C ASP A 16 14.10 -22.82 -5.03
N PHE A 17 13.32 -22.92 -3.97
CA PHE A 17 13.82 -23.05 -2.60
C PHE A 17 13.92 -24.52 -2.18
N ASP A 18 14.86 -24.83 -1.30
CA ASP A 18 14.99 -26.14 -0.67
C ASP A 18 14.16 -26.25 0.61
N LEU A 19 13.92 -25.12 1.28
CA LEU A 19 13.13 -24.95 2.49
C LEU A 19 12.44 -23.60 2.43
N LEU A 20 11.17 -23.58 2.74
CA LEU A 20 10.38 -22.37 2.88
C LEU A 20 10.00 -22.15 4.35
N ILE A 21 10.25 -20.95 4.87
CA ILE A 21 9.75 -20.48 6.16
C ILE A 21 8.93 -19.23 5.88
N THR A 22 7.66 -19.22 6.24
CA THR A 22 6.74 -18.12 5.92
C THR A 22 5.80 -17.84 7.08
N ASP A 23 5.36 -16.59 7.20
CA ASP A 23 4.22 -16.25 8.05
C ASP A 23 2.91 -16.74 7.43
N LEU A 24 1.91 -16.95 8.29
CA LEU A 24 0.55 -17.28 7.85
C LEU A 24 0.00 -16.15 6.95
N CYS A 25 -0.57 -16.54 5.83
CA CYS A 25 -1.19 -15.64 4.85
C CYS A 25 -2.44 -16.31 4.24
N PRO A 26 -3.28 -15.60 3.48
CA PRO A 26 -4.40 -16.21 2.75
C PRO A 26 -3.97 -17.39 1.89
N MET A 27 -4.84 -18.38 1.76
CA MET A 27 -4.55 -19.68 1.13
C MET A 27 -3.98 -19.55 -0.29
N ASP A 28 -4.50 -18.65 -1.08
CA ASP A 28 -4.04 -18.39 -2.45
C ASP A 28 -2.59 -17.91 -2.49
N LEU A 29 -2.21 -16.99 -1.60
CA LEU A 29 -0.84 -16.52 -1.45
C LEU A 29 0.07 -17.61 -0.89
N LEU A 30 -0.42 -18.38 0.09
CA LEU A 30 0.33 -19.50 0.65
C LEU A 30 0.65 -20.54 -0.41
N MET A 31 -0.33 -20.89 -1.28
CA MET A 31 -0.07 -21.82 -2.40
C MET A 31 0.94 -21.26 -3.40
N GLN A 32 0.94 -19.94 -3.65
CA GLN A 32 1.95 -19.31 -4.49
C GLN A 32 3.36 -19.40 -3.88
N ARG A 33 3.48 -19.22 -2.55
CA ARG A 33 4.75 -19.36 -1.82
C ARG A 33 5.24 -20.80 -1.83
N ILE A 34 4.40 -21.76 -1.47
CA ILE A 34 4.72 -23.20 -1.49
C ILE A 34 5.11 -23.66 -2.89
N GLY A 35 4.47 -23.12 -3.94
CA GLY A 35 4.82 -23.40 -5.32
C GLY A 35 6.21 -22.90 -5.75
N ARG A 36 6.95 -22.21 -4.87
CA ARG A 36 8.37 -21.84 -5.07
C ARG A 36 9.34 -22.83 -4.42
N GLU A 37 8.83 -23.76 -3.63
CA GLU A 37 9.60 -24.82 -3.00
C GLU A 37 9.63 -26.05 -3.89
N HIS A 38 10.80 -26.65 -4.05
CA HIS A 38 11.02 -27.82 -4.92
C HIS A 38 10.41 -27.69 -6.34
N ARG A 39 10.49 -26.48 -6.89
CA ARG A 39 9.87 -26.16 -8.17
C ARG A 39 10.54 -26.84 -9.35
N HIS A 40 11.85 -27.08 -9.25
CA HIS A 40 12.64 -27.71 -10.30
C HIS A 40 13.29 -28.98 -9.79
N GLU A 41 13.42 -29.98 -10.69
CA GLU A 41 14.16 -31.20 -10.40
C GLU A 41 15.65 -30.87 -10.32
N ARG A 42 16.25 -31.03 -9.15
CA ARG A 42 17.67 -30.89 -8.91
C ARG A 42 18.11 -31.72 -7.70
N VAL A 43 19.38 -32.03 -7.62
CA VAL A 43 19.96 -32.67 -6.44
C VAL A 43 19.90 -31.73 -5.27
N ARG A 44 19.36 -32.22 -4.15
CA ARG A 44 19.17 -31.45 -2.91
C ARG A 44 19.96 -32.11 -1.77
N PRO A 45 20.31 -31.35 -0.71
CA PRO A 45 20.90 -31.94 0.48
C PRO A 45 19.97 -32.99 1.07
N HIS A 46 20.53 -34.08 1.60
CA HIS A 46 19.74 -35.17 2.18
C HIS A 46 18.70 -34.74 3.22
N ALA A 47 19.02 -33.74 4.05
CA ALA A 47 18.08 -33.17 5.02
C ALA A 47 16.91 -32.38 4.40
N LEU A 48 16.98 -32.05 3.12
CA LEU A 48 16.00 -31.24 2.38
C LEU A 48 15.49 -31.95 1.12
N GLU A 49 15.56 -33.27 1.07
CA GLU A 49 15.03 -34.08 -0.03
C GLU A 49 13.49 -34.04 -0.09
N LYS A 50 12.83 -33.81 1.04
CA LYS A 50 11.39 -33.58 1.09
C LYS A 50 11.14 -32.09 1.15
N ALA A 51 10.16 -31.63 0.40
CA ALA A 51 9.66 -30.26 0.49
C ALA A 51 9.03 -30.04 1.88
N VAL A 52 9.48 -29.02 2.59
CA VAL A 52 8.99 -28.67 3.94
C VAL A 52 8.77 -27.17 4.03
N CYS A 53 7.51 -26.80 4.14
CA CYS A 53 7.12 -25.42 4.42
C CYS A 53 6.83 -25.24 5.91
N VAL A 54 7.60 -24.38 6.58
CA VAL A 54 7.36 -24.02 7.97
C VAL A 54 6.52 -22.74 8.02
N ILE A 55 5.32 -22.83 8.59
CA ILE A 55 4.41 -21.68 8.73
C ILE A 55 4.52 -21.16 10.14
N LEU A 56 4.99 -19.92 10.27
CA LEU A 56 5.05 -19.21 11.53
C LEU A 56 3.67 -18.63 11.85
N ASN A 57 3.33 -18.57 13.15
CA ASN A 57 2.05 -18.01 13.62
C ASN A 57 0.82 -18.65 12.94
N GLY A 58 0.90 -19.96 12.67
CA GLY A 58 -0.15 -20.74 11.98
C GLY A 58 -1.36 -21.09 12.87
N ASP A 59 -1.42 -20.59 14.10
CA ASP A 59 -2.53 -20.84 15.02
C ASP A 59 -3.67 -19.86 14.77
N ALA A 60 -4.87 -20.42 14.52
CA ALA A 60 -6.09 -19.62 14.28
C ALA A 60 -6.53 -18.77 15.48
N GLU A 61 -6.15 -19.16 16.71
CA GLU A 61 -6.48 -18.43 17.94
C GLU A 61 -5.53 -17.28 18.22
N HIS A 62 -4.28 -17.37 17.77
CA HIS A 62 -3.20 -16.42 18.08
C HIS A 62 -2.59 -15.83 16.82
N LEU A 63 -3.39 -15.10 16.04
CA LEU A 63 -2.93 -14.42 14.84
C LEU A 63 -2.08 -13.20 15.18
N GLU A 64 -1.00 -12.99 14.43
CA GLU A 64 -0.17 -11.81 14.53
C GLU A 64 -0.91 -10.54 14.06
N ASP A 65 -0.74 -9.42 14.77
CA ASP A 65 -1.43 -8.16 14.47
C ASP A 65 -1.02 -7.55 13.13
N GLY A 66 0.24 -7.70 12.72
CA GLY A 66 0.73 -7.29 11.42
C GLY A 66 0.02 -8.02 10.28
N ALA A 67 -0.10 -9.34 10.37
CA ALA A 67 -0.80 -10.15 9.38
C ALA A 67 -2.31 -9.83 9.33
N LYS A 68 -2.94 -9.63 10.50
CA LYS A 68 -4.36 -9.20 10.59
C LYS A 68 -4.60 -7.86 9.89
N SER A 69 -3.68 -6.90 10.07
CA SER A 69 -3.78 -5.58 9.45
C SER A 69 -3.71 -5.63 7.92
N ILE A 70 -2.94 -6.57 7.37
CA ILE A 70 -2.73 -6.71 5.92
C ILE A 70 -3.85 -7.54 5.27
N TYR A 71 -4.18 -8.70 5.86
CA TYR A 71 -5.02 -9.71 5.22
C TYR A 71 -6.42 -9.84 5.83
N GLY A 72 -6.63 -9.28 7.01
CA GLY A 72 -7.85 -9.47 7.79
C GLY A 72 -7.90 -10.80 8.54
N SER A 73 -8.59 -10.82 9.68
CA SER A 73 -8.66 -12.01 10.56
C SER A 73 -9.38 -13.19 9.90
N TYR A 74 -10.42 -12.92 9.11
CA TYR A 74 -11.23 -13.97 8.48
C TYR A 74 -10.42 -14.90 7.58
N LEU A 75 -9.69 -14.34 6.59
CA LEU A 75 -8.93 -15.15 5.63
C LEU A 75 -7.78 -15.91 6.28
N LEU A 76 -7.13 -15.31 7.28
CA LEU A 76 -6.07 -15.97 8.03
C LEU A 76 -6.60 -17.16 8.83
N LYS A 77 -7.71 -16.98 9.57
CA LYS A 77 -8.36 -18.06 10.31
C LYS A 77 -8.86 -19.18 9.39
N ARG A 78 -9.47 -18.81 8.25
CA ARG A 78 -9.90 -19.80 7.25
C ARG A 78 -8.72 -20.61 6.73
N THR A 79 -7.61 -19.97 6.43
CA THR A 79 -6.39 -20.66 5.98
C THR A 79 -5.89 -21.61 7.05
N ALA A 80 -5.72 -21.16 8.29
CA ALA A 80 -5.23 -21.99 9.39
C ALA A 80 -6.14 -23.23 9.65
N LEU A 81 -7.46 -23.06 9.56
CA LEU A 81 -8.43 -24.14 9.78
C LEU A 81 -8.50 -25.16 8.65
N LEU A 82 -8.21 -24.75 7.41
CA LEU A 82 -8.36 -25.59 6.22
C LEU A 82 -7.05 -26.19 5.72
N LEU A 83 -5.91 -25.69 6.19
CA LEU A 83 -4.60 -26.16 5.75
C LEU A 83 -4.34 -27.58 6.28
N PRO A 84 -4.12 -28.58 5.42
CA PRO A 84 -3.76 -29.92 5.84
C PRO A 84 -2.24 -30.01 6.15
N ASP A 85 -1.84 -31.07 6.85
CA ASP A 85 -0.42 -31.36 7.11
C ASP A 85 0.39 -31.64 5.85
N GLU A 86 -0.24 -32.15 4.80
CA GLU A 86 0.39 -32.42 3.50
C GLU A 86 -0.44 -31.80 2.37
N VAL A 87 0.25 -31.13 1.45
CA VAL A 87 -0.33 -30.49 0.25
C VAL A 87 0.30 -31.07 -1.00
N VAL A 88 -0.53 -31.57 -1.90
CA VAL A 88 -0.07 -32.12 -3.20
C VAL A 88 -0.32 -31.11 -4.32
N LEU A 89 0.76 -30.50 -4.81
CA LEU A 89 0.67 -29.54 -5.91
C LEU A 89 0.71 -30.26 -7.28
N PRO A 90 -0.04 -29.83 -8.27
CA PRO A 90 -1.05 -28.74 -8.25
C PRO A 90 -2.44 -29.17 -7.81
N LYS A 91 -2.63 -30.43 -7.44
CA LYS A 91 -3.96 -31.08 -7.25
C LYS A 91 -4.82 -30.36 -6.20
N ASP A 92 -4.22 -29.97 -5.10
CA ASP A 92 -4.97 -29.45 -3.95
C ASP A 92 -5.21 -27.94 -4.00
N ILE A 93 -4.53 -27.21 -4.92
CA ILE A 93 -4.62 -25.75 -5.01
C ILE A 93 -6.07 -25.29 -5.16
N ALA A 94 -6.77 -25.80 -6.18
CA ALA A 94 -8.12 -25.33 -6.49
C ALA A 94 -9.09 -25.59 -5.33
N ILE A 95 -9.00 -26.76 -4.72
CA ILE A 95 -9.90 -27.17 -3.62
C ILE A 95 -9.66 -26.32 -2.38
N LEU A 96 -8.39 -26.14 -1.98
CA LEU A 96 -8.04 -25.38 -0.79
C LEU A 96 -8.40 -23.90 -0.93
N VAL A 97 -8.08 -23.30 -2.10
CA VAL A 97 -8.42 -21.91 -2.38
C VAL A 97 -9.93 -21.73 -2.43
N GLN A 98 -10.68 -22.55 -3.18
CA GLN A 98 -12.13 -22.44 -3.27
C GLN A 98 -12.80 -22.57 -1.91
N ARG A 99 -12.39 -23.53 -1.08
CA ARG A 99 -12.94 -23.69 0.27
C ARG A 99 -12.63 -22.51 1.18
N THR A 100 -11.43 -21.93 1.09
CA THR A 100 -11.06 -20.76 1.89
C THR A 100 -11.97 -19.58 1.60
N TYR A 101 -12.32 -19.38 0.34
CA TYR A 101 -13.20 -18.29 -0.12
C TYR A 101 -14.69 -18.65 -0.21
N ASP A 102 -15.10 -19.89 0.19
CA ASP A 102 -16.50 -20.28 0.23
C ASP A 102 -17.24 -19.52 1.33
N GLU A 103 -18.16 -18.64 0.89
CA GLU A 103 -18.93 -17.78 1.78
C GLU A 103 -19.90 -18.58 2.67
N THR A 104 -20.45 -19.68 2.17
CA THR A 104 -21.42 -20.49 2.91
C THR A 104 -20.73 -21.21 4.06
N GLU A 105 -19.65 -21.92 3.77
CA GLU A 105 -18.85 -22.62 4.77
C GLU A 105 -18.24 -21.63 5.78
N GLY A 106 -17.69 -20.51 5.28
CA GLY A 106 -17.05 -19.51 6.11
C GLY A 106 -18.01 -18.80 7.08
N ARG A 107 -19.22 -18.47 6.63
CA ARG A 107 -20.25 -17.85 7.46
C ARG A 107 -20.69 -18.76 8.62
N VAL A 108 -20.69 -20.06 8.40
CA VAL A 108 -21.04 -21.04 9.44
C VAL A 108 -19.90 -21.24 10.44
N GLN A 109 -18.67 -21.31 9.95
CA GLN A 109 -17.50 -21.59 10.81
C GLN A 109 -17.03 -20.37 11.61
N LEU A 110 -17.04 -19.18 11.01
CA LEU A 110 -16.50 -17.93 11.56
C LEU A 110 -17.48 -16.77 11.35
N PRO A 111 -18.67 -16.79 11.98
CA PRO A 111 -19.72 -15.83 11.68
C PRO A 111 -19.35 -14.38 11.96
N GLN A 112 -18.61 -14.11 13.03
CA GLN A 112 -18.22 -12.73 13.41
C GLN A 112 -17.16 -12.20 12.46
N GLU A 113 -16.10 -12.95 12.22
CA GLU A 113 -15.03 -12.56 11.30
C GLU A 113 -15.52 -12.45 9.85
N TYR A 114 -16.50 -13.29 9.48
CA TYR A 114 -17.14 -13.19 8.17
C TYR A 114 -17.95 -11.90 8.01
N GLU A 115 -18.70 -11.47 9.01
CA GLU A 115 -19.46 -10.22 8.97
C GLU A 115 -18.54 -9.00 8.77
N GLU A 116 -17.42 -8.97 9.48
CA GLU A 116 -16.43 -7.92 9.32
C GLU A 116 -15.81 -7.91 7.91
N TYR A 117 -15.39 -9.09 7.43
CA TYR A 117 -14.86 -9.28 6.08
C TYR A 117 -15.85 -8.85 4.99
N ASP A 118 -17.12 -9.30 5.08
CA ASP A 118 -18.14 -8.98 4.10
C ASP A 118 -18.50 -7.47 4.11
N SER A 119 -18.50 -6.85 5.27
CA SER A 119 -18.70 -5.40 5.42
C SER A 119 -17.60 -4.60 4.71
N LEU A 120 -16.33 -4.98 4.92
CA LEU A 120 -15.19 -4.35 4.25
C LEU A 120 -15.24 -4.58 2.73
N ARG A 121 -15.53 -5.81 2.30
CA ARG A 121 -15.69 -6.15 0.89
C ARG A 121 -16.81 -5.35 0.23
N LYS A 122 -17.97 -5.20 0.86
CA LYS A 122 -19.08 -4.40 0.35
C LYS A 122 -18.73 -2.91 0.26
N LYS A 123 -17.94 -2.38 1.19
CA LYS A 123 -17.42 -1.00 1.09
C LYS A 123 -16.52 -0.84 -0.13
N LYS A 124 -15.60 -1.78 -0.36
CA LYS A 124 -14.70 -1.76 -1.53
C LYS A 124 -15.47 -1.86 -2.85
N ILE A 125 -16.46 -2.76 -2.94
CA ILE A 125 -17.33 -2.90 -4.13
C ILE A 125 -18.10 -1.58 -4.38
N ARG A 126 -18.65 -0.97 -3.34
CA ARG A 126 -19.37 0.31 -3.47
C ARG A 126 -18.46 1.42 -3.96
N LYS A 127 -17.27 1.55 -3.36
CA LYS A 127 -16.25 2.49 -3.82
C LYS A 127 -15.87 2.24 -5.29
N ALA A 128 -15.66 0.99 -5.69
CA ALA A 128 -15.35 0.65 -7.09
C ALA A 128 -16.51 0.98 -8.04
N GLN A 129 -17.76 0.84 -7.61
CA GLN A 129 -18.94 1.19 -8.41
C GLN A 129 -19.06 2.70 -8.65
N GLU A 130 -18.57 3.53 -7.75
CA GLU A 130 -18.54 5.01 -7.91
C GLU A 130 -17.66 5.44 -9.09
N TYR A 131 -16.71 4.60 -9.49
CA TYR A 131 -15.80 4.83 -10.62
C TYR A 131 -16.17 4.04 -11.88
N CYS A 132 -17.27 3.29 -11.85
CA CYS A 132 -17.75 2.63 -13.04
C CYS A 132 -18.40 3.66 -13.98
N LEU A 133 -18.00 3.64 -15.24
CA LEU A 133 -18.71 4.37 -16.29
C LEU A 133 -20.17 3.88 -16.31
N GLU A 134 -21.12 4.79 -16.31
CA GLU A 134 -22.52 4.44 -16.49
C GLU A 134 -22.67 3.70 -17.83
N SER A 135 -23.50 2.65 -17.83
CA SER A 135 -23.88 1.98 -19.07
C SER A 135 -24.46 3.03 -20.01
N PRO A 136 -24.08 3.08 -21.29
CA PRO A 136 -24.70 3.96 -22.25
C PRO A 136 -26.19 3.62 -22.32
N SER A 137 -26.98 4.20 -21.43
CA SER A 137 -28.42 4.04 -21.42
C SER A 137 -29.01 4.98 -22.44
N SER A 138 -29.88 4.44 -23.26
CA SER A 138 -30.50 5.03 -24.40
C SER A 138 -31.41 6.24 -24.16
N ASP A 139 -31.56 6.71 -22.91
CA ASP A 139 -32.69 7.58 -22.59
C ASP A 139 -32.33 9.03 -22.19
N ARG A 140 -31.07 9.44 -22.15
CA ARG A 140 -30.79 10.83 -21.74
C ARG A 140 -29.98 11.68 -22.71
N TYR A 141 -29.14 11.12 -23.52
CA TYR A 141 -28.43 11.85 -24.57
C TYR A 141 -28.12 10.90 -25.72
N ASP A 142 -28.45 11.30 -26.95
CA ASP A 142 -28.00 10.61 -28.16
C ASP A 142 -26.55 10.13 -27.98
N ASN A 143 -26.30 8.87 -28.31
CA ASN A 143 -25.03 8.12 -28.26
C ASN A 143 -23.77 8.92 -28.68
N THR A 144 -23.56 10.08 -28.14
CA THR A 144 -22.41 10.96 -28.39
C THR A 144 -21.42 10.88 -27.25
N ILE A 145 -20.14 10.93 -27.61
CA ILE A 145 -18.99 11.09 -26.68
C ILE A 145 -19.21 12.25 -25.68
N LEU A 146 -20.08 13.19 -25.93
CA LEU A 146 -20.48 14.29 -25.07
C LEU A 146 -21.17 13.83 -23.76
N GLY A 147 -21.88 12.71 -23.74
CA GLY A 147 -22.44 12.13 -22.53
C GLY A 147 -21.39 11.54 -21.58
N LEU A 148 -20.19 11.27 -22.08
CA LEU A 148 -19.03 10.87 -21.26
C LEU A 148 -18.28 12.07 -20.65
N LEU A 149 -18.56 13.29 -21.17
CA LEU A 149 -17.89 14.53 -20.73
C LEU A 149 -18.75 15.33 -19.73
N ASP A 150 -20.00 14.93 -19.52
CA ASP A 150 -20.95 15.64 -18.65
C ASP A 150 -20.94 15.13 -17.19
N ASP A 151 -20.06 14.18 -16.87
CA ASP A 151 -19.73 13.88 -15.48
C ASP A 151 -18.95 15.07 -14.91
N ASP A 152 -19.57 15.73 -13.96
CA ASP A 152 -19.07 16.91 -13.24
C ASP A 152 -17.58 16.72 -12.84
N PRO A 153 -16.64 17.39 -13.51
CA PRO A 153 -15.20 17.23 -13.23
C PRO A 153 -14.83 17.71 -11.82
N GLY A 154 -15.81 18.25 -11.07
CA GLY A 154 -15.66 18.64 -9.67
C GLY A 154 -15.90 17.50 -8.66
N ARG A 155 -16.40 16.33 -9.08
CA ARG A 155 -16.71 15.24 -8.15
C ARG A 155 -15.50 14.43 -7.68
N TYR A 156 -14.48 14.30 -8.51
CA TYR A 156 -13.30 13.49 -8.17
C TYR A 156 -12.04 14.13 -8.75
N SER A 157 -11.04 14.35 -7.92
CA SER A 157 -9.73 14.75 -8.41
C SER A 157 -9.11 13.60 -9.23
N GLU A 158 -8.31 13.90 -10.23
CA GLU A 158 -7.59 12.90 -11.04
C GLU A 158 -6.71 12.00 -10.14
N ALA A 159 -6.20 12.53 -9.04
CA ALA A 159 -5.46 11.78 -8.03
C ALA A 159 -6.34 10.75 -7.30
N GLN A 160 -7.61 11.08 -7.00
CA GLN A 160 -8.57 10.13 -6.43
C GLN A 160 -8.96 9.04 -7.43
N ALA A 161 -9.12 9.38 -8.71
CA ALA A 161 -9.38 8.40 -9.76
C ALA A 161 -8.21 7.44 -9.96
N ARG A 162 -6.98 7.91 -9.95
CA ARG A 162 -5.77 7.07 -10.02
C ARG A 162 -5.63 6.16 -8.81
N ALA A 163 -5.96 6.61 -7.62
CA ALA A 163 -5.93 5.82 -6.38
C ALA A 163 -7.00 4.70 -6.37
N ALA A 164 -8.15 4.93 -7.00
CA ALA A 164 -9.25 3.97 -7.01
C ALA A 164 -9.05 2.77 -7.93
N VAL A 165 -8.28 2.91 -9.01
CA VAL A 165 -7.96 1.82 -9.95
C VAL A 165 -7.03 0.77 -9.34
N ARG A 166 -6.22 1.15 -8.36
CA ARG A 166 -5.43 0.23 -7.55
C ARG A 166 -6.08 0.17 -6.18
N ASP A 167 -6.59 -0.96 -5.77
CA ASP A 167 -7.10 -1.21 -4.40
C ASP A 167 -5.94 -1.19 -3.38
N THR A 168 -5.12 -0.16 -3.47
CA THR A 168 -4.17 0.21 -2.44
C THR A 168 -4.94 1.04 -1.44
N ALA A 169 -4.98 0.61 -0.17
CA ALA A 169 -5.40 1.46 0.93
C ALA A 169 -4.86 2.86 0.65
N ASP A 170 -5.74 3.85 0.73
CA ASP A 170 -5.43 5.24 0.42
C ASP A 170 -4.02 5.55 0.92
N SER A 171 -3.05 5.60 0.03
CA SER A 171 -1.67 5.87 0.39
C SER A 171 -1.39 7.29 -0.05
N PHE A 172 -1.02 8.12 0.88
CA PHE A 172 -0.52 9.45 0.54
C PHE A 172 0.72 9.31 -0.31
N GLU A 173 0.66 9.87 -1.49
CA GLU A 173 1.84 10.20 -2.26
C GLU A 173 2.06 11.71 -2.13
N VAL A 174 3.27 12.09 -1.85
CA VAL A 174 3.68 13.49 -1.69
C VAL A 174 4.95 13.75 -2.50
N LEU A 175 5.13 14.98 -2.94
CA LEU A 175 6.42 15.44 -3.45
C LEU A 175 7.25 15.89 -2.25
N ALA A 176 8.39 15.26 -2.00
CA ALA A 176 9.20 15.56 -0.82
C ALA A 176 10.38 16.46 -1.18
N VAL A 177 10.53 17.57 -0.47
CA VAL A 177 11.66 18.50 -0.57
C VAL A 177 12.17 18.87 0.81
N GLN A 178 13.41 19.36 0.92
CA GLN A 178 13.99 19.78 2.19
C GLN A 178 14.17 21.29 2.23
N ASP A 179 13.59 21.95 3.23
CA ASP A 179 13.83 23.36 3.52
C ASP A 179 15.27 23.57 4.01
N ARG A 180 16.03 24.38 3.29
CA ARG A 180 17.41 24.72 3.65
C ARG A 180 17.49 25.80 4.74
N GLY A 181 16.39 26.48 5.03
CA GLY A 181 16.29 27.52 6.04
C GLY A 181 16.68 28.92 5.55
N ASP A 182 17.00 29.07 4.26
CA ASP A 182 17.40 30.36 3.64
C ASP A 182 16.44 30.78 2.50
N GLY A 183 15.23 30.20 2.46
CA GLY A 183 14.23 30.45 1.43
C GLY A 183 14.34 29.57 0.19
N TYR A 184 15.17 28.54 0.24
CA TYR A 184 15.32 27.54 -0.81
C TYR A 184 15.01 26.15 -0.31
N ALA A 185 14.33 25.37 -1.17
CA ALA A 185 14.11 23.94 -0.97
C ALA A 185 15.09 23.11 -1.79
N LEU A 186 15.63 22.05 -1.23
CA LEU A 186 16.55 21.12 -1.87
C LEU A 186 15.80 19.91 -2.44
N ILE A 187 16.17 19.50 -3.64
CA ILE A 187 15.79 18.25 -4.26
C ILE A 187 16.52 17.08 -3.57
N LEU A 188 15.77 16.06 -3.15
CA LEU A 188 16.27 14.98 -2.30
C LEU A 188 16.91 13.82 -3.05
N SER A 189 16.43 13.54 -4.26
CA SER A 189 16.82 12.34 -5.01
C SER A 189 16.96 12.61 -6.51
N GLY A 190 17.41 11.60 -7.26
CA GLY A 190 17.53 11.66 -8.71
C GLY A 190 18.74 12.44 -9.23
N GLU A 191 18.72 12.75 -10.52
CA GLU A 191 19.79 13.44 -11.24
C GLU A 191 19.99 14.87 -10.69
N HIS A 192 18.91 15.52 -10.26
CA HIS A 192 18.90 16.89 -9.76
C HIS A 192 19.10 17.01 -8.25
N ARG A 193 19.52 15.94 -7.57
CA ARG A 193 19.75 15.95 -6.12
C ARG A 193 20.65 17.08 -5.67
N GLY A 194 20.21 17.84 -4.65
CA GLY A 194 20.91 18.98 -4.11
C GLY A 194 20.67 20.29 -4.88
N MET A 195 19.92 20.26 -5.97
CA MET A 195 19.44 21.46 -6.64
C MET A 195 18.54 22.24 -5.68
N ALA A 196 18.72 23.56 -5.63
CA ALA A 196 17.93 24.45 -4.79
C ALA A 196 16.87 25.16 -5.63
N ILE A 197 15.62 25.11 -5.18
CA ILE A 197 14.48 25.79 -5.80
C ILE A 197 13.98 26.87 -4.83
N ASP A 198 13.77 28.08 -5.36
CA ASP A 198 13.31 29.23 -4.59
C ASP A 198 11.86 29.03 -4.12
N MET A 199 11.67 29.06 -2.79
CA MET A 199 10.37 28.87 -2.15
C MET A 199 9.48 30.12 -2.18
N THR A 200 10.05 31.29 -2.50
CA THR A 200 9.34 32.58 -2.46
C THR A 200 8.71 32.99 -3.78
N ARG A 201 8.90 32.21 -4.83
CA ARG A 201 8.34 32.45 -6.16
C ARG A 201 7.70 31.19 -6.74
N GLN A 202 6.83 31.38 -7.72
CA GLN A 202 6.30 30.27 -8.51
C GLN A 202 7.44 29.55 -9.25
N PRO A 203 7.54 28.21 -9.16
CA PRO A 203 8.52 27.44 -9.93
C PRO A 203 8.29 27.58 -11.43
N SER A 204 9.37 27.57 -12.21
CA SER A 204 9.28 27.41 -13.65
C SER A 204 8.75 26.03 -14.02
N MET A 205 8.34 25.82 -15.28
CA MET A 205 7.88 24.53 -15.77
C MET A 205 8.92 23.42 -15.59
N GLN A 206 10.19 23.71 -15.85
CA GLN A 206 11.29 22.76 -15.67
C GLN A 206 11.53 22.42 -14.18
N GLU A 207 11.42 23.41 -13.29
CA GLU A 207 11.53 23.17 -11.85
C GLU A 207 10.34 22.32 -11.34
N ALA A 208 9.14 22.54 -11.87
CA ALA A 208 7.96 21.75 -11.53
C ALA A 208 8.09 20.28 -11.99
N GLU A 209 8.60 20.03 -13.18
CA GLU A 209 8.89 18.67 -13.67
C GLU A 209 9.92 17.96 -12.78
N ILE A 210 10.96 18.65 -12.32
CA ILE A 210 11.95 18.11 -11.37
C ILE A 210 11.31 17.83 -10.01
N LEU A 211 10.38 18.67 -9.56
CA LEU A 211 9.64 18.45 -8.32
C LEU A 211 8.72 17.22 -8.41
N GLU A 212 8.07 16.97 -9.53
CA GLU A 212 7.25 15.77 -9.74
C GLU A 212 8.05 14.46 -9.61
N GLU A 213 9.34 14.48 -9.98
CA GLU A 213 10.24 13.34 -9.78
C GLU A 213 10.50 13.01 -8.31
N GLN A 214 10.20 13.95 -7.38
CA GLN A 214 10.39 13.77 -5.95
C GLN A 214 9.21 13.07 -5.27
N ARG A 215 8.39 12.34 -6.01
CA ARG A 215 7.22 11.64 -5.51
C ARG A 215 7.61 10.49 -4.60
N ILE A 216 7.13 10.53 -3.37
CA ILE A 216 7.37 9.52 -2.33
C ILE A 216 6.02 9.07 -1.75
N ARG A 217 5.90 7.76 -1.53
CA ARG A 217 4.76 7.19 -0.83
C ARG A 217 4.98 7.25 0.67
N LEU A 218 4.03 7.84 1.40
CA LEU A 218 4.07 7.89 2.84
C LEU A 218 3.69 6.54 3.48
N PRO A 219 4.17 6.24 4.71
CA PRO A 219 3.80 5.03 5.44
C PRO A 219 2.29 4.88 5.61
N GLY A 220 1.78 3.66 5.45
CA GLY A 220 0.34 3.36 5.47
C GLY A 220 -0.41 3.79 6.74
N LYS A 221 0.28 3.94 7.89
CA LYS A 221 -0.30 4.51 9.12
C LYS A 221 -0.90 5.90 8.90
N LEU A 222 -0.29 6.73 8.04
CA LEU A 222 -0.76 8.08 7.72
C LEU A 222 -1.96 8.09 6.79
N SER A 223 -2.14 7.02 6.03
CA SER A 223 -3.19 6.85 5.03
C SER A 223 -4.43 6.14 5.58
N MET A 224 -4.45 5.81 6.87
CA MET A 224 -5.63 5.20 7.50
C MET A 224 -6.81 6.19 7.47
N PRO A 225 -8.05 5.73 7.20
CA PRO A 225 -9.22 6.61 7.08
C PRO A 225 -9.46 7.52 8.29
N CYS A 226 -9.07 7.09 9.50
CA CYS A 226 -9.18 7.88 10.72
C CYS A 226 -8.19 9.05 10.79
N ASN A 227 -7.09 9.00 10.05
CA ASN A 227 -6.00 9.99 10.09
C ASN A 227 -5.85 10.75 8.76
N TYR A 228 -6.57 10.32 7.73
CA TYR A 228 -6.37 10.81 6.36
C TYR A 228 -6.60 12.32 6.26
N ASP A 229 -7.78 12.79 6.64
CA ASP A 229 -8.16 14.21 6.52
C ASP A 229 -7.27 15.10 7.42
N GLU A 230 -6.93 14.63 8.62
CA GLU A 230 -6.06 15.37 9.54
C GLU A 230 -4.65 15.50 8.96
N ASN A 231 -4.08 14.44 8.45
CA ASN A 231 -2.73 14.44 7.86
C ASN A 231 -2.67 15.25 6.57
N GLN A 232 -3.72 15.18 5.75
CA GLN A 232 -3.83 16.03 4.56
C GLN A 232 -3.86 17.51 4.94
N ASN A 233 -4.65 17.89 5.94
CA ASN A 233 -4.72 19.25 6.42
C ASN A 233 -3.38 19.75 6.98
N ILE A 234 -2.61 18.90 7.65
CA ILE A 234 -1.26 19.25 8.13
C ILE A 234 -0.35 19.59 6.94
N LEU A 235 -0.36 18.78 5.89
CA LEU A 235 0.43 19.04 4.68
C LEU A 235 0.02 20.33 3.99
N VAL A 236 -1.28 20.54 3.77
CA VAL A 236 -1.81 21.76 3.12
C VAL A 236 -1.44 23.00 3.92
N ASN A 237 -1.61 23.00 5.24
CA ASN A 237 -1.25 24.13 6.10
C ASN A 237 0.25 24.47 6.05
N GLU A 238 1.13 23.45 5.98
CA GLU A 238 2.57 23.67 5.84
C GLU A 238 2.93 24.20 4.44
N MET A 239 2.25 23.73 3.38
CA MET A 239 2.41 24.26 2.03
C MET A 239 2.01 25.74 1.95
N GLU A 240 0.83 26.09 2.45
CA GLU A 240 0.35 27.48 2.49
C GLU A 240 1.31 28.43 3.25
N LYS A 241 1.95 27.90 4.29
CA LYS A 241 2.88 28.68 5.12
C LYS A 241 4.25 28.82 4.49
N LYS A 242 4.81 27.77 3.86
CA LYS A 242 6.19 27.73 3.40
C LYS A 242 6.37 28.01 1.91
N ILE A 243 5.40 27.54 1.09
CA ILE A 243 5.50 27.55 -0.37
C ILE A 243 4.20 28.01 -1.06
N PRO A 244 3.54 29.09 -0.60
CA PRO A 244 2.25 29.52 -1.15
C PRO A 244 2.32 29.79 -2.67
N GLU A 245 3.43 30.29 -3.17
CA GLU A 245 3.61 30.60 -4.58
C GLU A 245 3.73 29.34 -5.46
N TRP A 246 4.11 28.20 -4.89
CA TRP A 246 4.20 26.96 -5.64
C TRP A 246 2.81 26.40 -6.00
N MET A 247 1.82 26.68 -5.18
CA MET A 247 0.43 26.26 -5.41
C MET A 247 -0.20 26.96 -6.64
N ASN A 248 0.42 28.02 -7.15
CA ASN A 248 -0.02 28.69 -8.36
C ASN A 248 0.54 28.04 -9.65
N GLN A 249 1.46 27.07 -9.51
CA GLN A 249 1.99 26.33 -10.67
C GLN A 249 0.99 25.27 -11.12
N PRO A 250 0.47 25.30 -12.38
CA PRO A 250 -0.56 24.36 -12.84
C PRO A 250 -0.22 22.88 -12.65
N VAL A 251 1.05 22.50 -12.80
CA VAL A 251 1.54 21.14 -12.63
C VAL A 251 1.49 20.69 -11.16
N LEU A 252 1.63 21.62 -10.22
CA LEU A 252 1.72 21.33 -8.78
C LEU A 252 0.40 21.62 -8.03
N MET A 253 -0.61 22.17 -8.70
CA MET A 253 -1.83 22.69 -8.07
C MET A 253 -2.60 21.62 -7.29
N ASP A 254 -2.59 20.37 -7.77
CA ASP A 254 -3.28 19.24 -7.13
C ASP A 254 -2.32 18.30 -6.37
N GLU A 255 -1.04 18.69 -6.23
CA GLU A 255 -0.04 17.86 -5.59
C GLU A 255 0.15 18.26 -4.12
N LEU A 256 0.29 17.24 -3.27
CA LEU A 256 0.68 17.44 -1.88
C LEU A 256 2.21 17.48 -1.79
N ILE A 257 2.74 18.57 -1.25
CA ILE A 257 4.19 18.77 -1.12
C ILE A 257 4.58 18.74 0.36
N MET A 258 5.44 17.79 0.71
CA MET A 258 5.98 17.66 2.06
C MET A 258 7.32 18.40 2.14
N VAL A 259 7.33 19.51 2.84
CA VAL A 259 8.53 20.34 3.05
C VAL A 259 9.19 19.94 4.36
N LEU A 260 10.17 19.03 4.28
CA LEU A 260 11.00 18.63 5.42
C LEU A 260 11.77 19.83 5.99
N ASP A 261 12.08 19.79 7.28
CA ASP A 261 12.92 20.82 7.90
C ASP A 261 14.42 20.64 7.55
N ALA A 262 15.28 21.53 8.08
CA ALA A 262 16.72 21.47 7.86
C ALA A 262 17.39 20.17 8.35
N ASN A 263 16.73 19.42 9.25
CA ASN A 263 17.19 18.12 9.73
C ASN A 263 16.60 16.95 8.92
N ALA A 264 15.91 17.23 7.81
CA ALA A 264 15.16 16.28 7.00
C ALA A 264 14.02 15.60 7.79
N ASP A 265 13.39 16.28 8.72
CA ASP A 265 12.28 15.83 9.54
C ASP A 265 10.95 16.49 9.10
N PHE A 266 9.85 15.74 9.20
CA PHE A 266 8.50 16.28 9.07
C PHE A 266 7.60 15.72 10.18
N ARG A 267 6.71 16.55 10.74
CA ARG A 267 5.86 16.17 11.87
C ARG A 267 4.40 16.01 11.45
N PHE A 268 3.86 14.82 11.76
CA PHE A 268 2.42 14.55 11.72
C PHE A 268 1.92 14.39 13.17
N GLY A 269 1.36 15.45 13.74
CA GLY A 269 0.98 15.46 15.15
C GLY A 269 2.16 15.15 16.08
N ASN A 270 2.09 14.03 16.80
CA ASN A 270 3.14 13.58 17.70
C ASN A 270 4.21 12.70 17.05
N ASP A 271 3.98 12.26 15.83
CA ASP A 271 4.88 11.38 15.10
C ASP A 271 5.82 12.22 14.20
N THR A 272 7.08 11.81 14.09
CA THR A 272 8.07 12.46 13.23
C THR A 272 8.59 11.50 12.18
N LEU A 273 8.45 11.88 10.91
CA LEU A 273 9.11 11.20 9.79
C LEU A 273 10.47 11.83 9.54
N HIS A 274 11.45 11.00 9.25
CA HIS A 274 12.79 11.40 8.85
C HIS A 274 13.12 10.84 7.48
N TYR A 275 13.76 11.65 6.64
CA TYR A 275 14.27 11.21 5.35
C TYR A 275 15.78 11.00 5.41
N ASP A 276 16.22 9.80 5.08
CA ASP A 276 17.63 9.43 4.91
C ASP A 276 17.88 8.99 3.47
N THR A 277 19.01 9.42 2.91
CA THR A 277 19.35 9.18 1.50
C THR A 277 19.59 7.71 1.14
N GLN A 278 19.89 6.87 2.12
CA GLN A 278 20.12 5.43 1.94
C GLN A 278 18.90 4.58 2.33
N LYS A 279 18.20 5.01 3.39
CA LYS A 279 17.06 4.27 3.95
C LYS A 279 15.69 4.75 3.45
N GLY A 280 15.65 5.92 2.80
CA GLY A 280 14.40 6.57 2.44
C GLY A 280 13.69 7.17 3.65
N LEU A 281 12.36 7.16 3.63
CA LEU A 281 11.52 7.75 4.65
C LEU A 281 11.19 6.73 5.77
N TYR A 282 11.41 7.10 7.03
CA TYR A 282 11.11 6.25 8.17
C TYR A 282 10.68 7.04 9.41
N TRP A 283 10.00 6.37 10.33
CA TRP A 283 9.61 6.97 11.61
C TRP A 283 10.83 7.15 12.50
N LYS A 284 11.04 8.38 12.98
CA LYS A 284 11.96 8.61 14.09
C LYS A 284 11.30 8.06 15.36
N GLU A 285 11.96 7.16 16.07
CA GLU A 285 11.50 6.74 17.38
C GLU A 285 11.46 7.96 18.30
N GLY A 286 10.26 8.51 18.50
CA GLY A 286 10.01 9.49 19.53
C GLY A 286 10.18 8.81 20.88
N GLN A 287 10.81 9.47 21.84
CA GLN A 287 10.74 9.10 23.25
C GLN A 287 9.26 8.90 23.63
N ARG A 288 8.83 7.65 23.63
CA ARG A 288 7.67 7.25 24.42
C ARG A 288 8.12 7.34 25.86
N ASP A 289 7.85 8.49 26.51
CA ASP A 289 7.88 8.56 27.96
C ASP A 289 6.99 7.44 28.49
N GLY A 290 7.64 6.55 29.21
CA GLY A 290 7.19 5.50 30.05
C GLY A 290 5.70 5.15 30.05
N GLU A 291 5.35 4.05 29.39
CA GLU A 291 4.40 3.09 29.92
C GLU A 291 4.72 1.71 29.32
N ARG A 292 5.59 1.00 30.06
CA ARG A 292 5.59 -0.45 30.03
C ARG A 292 4.40 -0.88 30.90
N ILE A 293 3.42 -1.47 30.30
CA ILE A 293 2.62 -2.54 30.92
C ILE A 293 2.42 -3.62 29.87
#